data_329dc1f1ee795e67b3b6e25b31da4432
#
_entry.id   329dc1f1ee795e67b3b6e25b31da4432
#
_cell.length_a   1.000
_cell.length_b   1.000
_cell.length_c   1.000
_cell.angle_alpha   90.00
_cell.angle_beta   90.00
_cell.angle_gamma   90.00
#
_symmetry.space_group_name_H-M   'P 1'
#
loop_
_entity.id
_entity.type
_entity.pdbx_description
1 polymer ?
#
loop_
_entity_poly.entity_id
_entity_poly.type
_entity_poly.pdbx_seq_one_letter_code
_entity_poly.pdbx_strand_id
1 'polypeptide(L)'
;MNTKRMLKNIFWKIPLSPALKDGLRAKYVQKKFESESKVQDVIECIDDDEELREYSKYILSSVTRKDKQHQNYEMHDDSKGNATLIAYFLTQYSPDNHNDEWWGRGTTEWNNVSKAVPQFVGHRQPNLPGELGFYDLRIKENMMRQIEIAQNYGVDVFNFYYYWFAGERILEKPLNMFLEDKSLKMPFMFCWANENWTKRFSGTDEGILIGMENSEENYRQFIHEVIPYFSDERYFNVQGKIALQIYRPELIPNVEEIIAYWRKETIVACGKDLYLFACQSKSGFAWCAKGFDAENEWMQGSIRMQAKEITGHIKKINKSFAGEIFDYEDMVLNKKYVIKRNLGRKVYPAIMPSWDNTARRNNRGTIWHNSRPDLYKQWLKDLIQSVNSRKELDMPIIFVNAWNEWGEGAYLEPDREYGFAYLQATWEAKNEE
;
A
#
# COMPACT_ATOMS: atom_id res chain seq x y z
N MET A 1 14.66 32.50 -1.81
CA MET A 1 14.20 32.22 -0.42
C MET A 1 12.74 32.62 -0.34
N ASN A 2 11.84 31.70 -0.09
CA ASN A 2 10.38 31.88 -0.26
C ASN A 2 9.81 32.84 0.80
N THR A 3 9.24 33.98 0.39
CA THR A 3 8.72 35.06 1.23
C THR A 3 7.71 34.54 2.30
N LYS A 4 6.94 33.50 1.97
CA LYS A 4 6.00 32.85 2.91
C LYS A 4 6.70 32.16 4.10
N ARG A 5 7.87 31.56 3.88
CA ARG A 5 8.67 30.91 4.93
C ARG A 5 9.32 31.93 5.86
N MET A 6 9.71 33.06 5.30
CA MET A 6 10.27 34.19 6.08
C MET A 6 9.21 34.82 6.99
N LEU A 7 7.99 35.06 6.47
CA LEU A 7 6.86 35.58 7.27
C LEU A 7 6.42 34.63 8.38
N LYS A 8 6.42 33.31 8.12
CA LYS A 8 6.11 32.31 9.13
C LYS A 8 7.12 32.30 10.29
N ASN A 9 8.41 32.39 9.97
CA ASN A 9 9.47 32.47 10.97
C ASN A 9 9.45 33.76 11.81
N ILE A 10 9.02 34.90 11.21
CA ILE A 10 8.83 36.17 11.92
C ILE A 10 7.64 36.08 12.87
N PHE A 11 6.52 35.50 12.44
CA PHE A 11 5.32 35.35 13.28
C PHE A 11 5.59 34.59 14.58
N TRP A 12 6.38 33.51 14.54
CA TRP A 12 6.73 32.73 15.73
C TRP A 12 7.67 33.46 16.70
N LYS A 13 8.42 34.45 16.23
CA LYS A 13 9.34 35.26 17.04
C LYS A 13 8.68 36.49 17.69
N ILE A 14 7.45 36.83 17.30
CA ILE A 14 6.72 37.94 17.90
C ILE A 14 6.32 37.55 19.34
N PRO A 15 6.55 38.41 20.36
CA PRO A 15 6.21 38.11 21.74
C PRO A 15 4.70 38.30 22.02
N LEU A 16 3.89 37.42 21.45
CA LEU A 16 2.43 37.35 21.67
C LEU A 16 2.13 36.16 22.58
N SER A 17 1.07 36.29 23.40
CA SER A 17 0.61 35.16 24.20
C SER A 17 0.21 33.95 23.32
N PRO A 18 0.36 32.70 23.81
CA PRO A 18 -0.05 31.51 23.06
C PRO A 18 -1.51 31.57 22.57
N ALA A 19 -2.43 32.01 23.43
CA ALA A 19 -3.85 32.13 23.08
C ALA A 19 -4.11 33.13 21.92
N LEU A 20 -3.34 34.24 21.87
CA LEU A 20 -3.45 35.21 20.78
C LEU A 20 -2.87 34.67 19.47
N LYS A 21 -1.75 33.91 19.53
CA LYS A 21 -1.18 33.23 18.38
C LYS A 21 -2.13 32.20 17.80
N ASP A 22 -2.77 31.40 18.65
CA ASP A 22 -3.75 30.41 18.25
C ASP A 22 -5.00 31.03 17.62
N GLY A 23 -5.50 32.14 18.20
CA GLY A 23 -6.62 32.91 17.63
C GLY A 23 -6.29 33.51 16.26
N LEU A 24 -5.08 34.04 16.06
CA LEU A 24 -4.63 34.56 14.77
C LEU A 24 -4.41 33.44 13.74
N ARG A 25 -3.90 32.29 14.18
CA ARG A 25 -3.76 31.11 13.36
C ARG A 25 -5.13 30.55 12.93
N ALA A 26 -6.07 30.43 13.84
CA ALA A 26 -7.42 30.00 13.54
C ALA A 26 -8.11 30.92 12.50
N LYS A 27 -8.02 32.24 12.66
CA LYS A 27 -8.51 33.19 11.67
C LYS A 27 -7.82 33.10 10.33
N TYR A 28 -6.50 32.87 10.30
CA TYR A 28 -5.75 32.69 9.05
C TYR A 28 -6.16 31.40 8.35
N VAL A 29 -6.28 30.31 9.11
CA VAL A 29 -6.74 29.00 8.59
C VAL A 29 -8.17 29.10 8.09
N GLN A 30 -9.07 29.72 8.83
CA GLN A 30 -10.44 29.94 8.41
C GLN A 30 -10.52 30.78 7.13
N LYS A 31 -9.77 31.90 7.05
CA LYS A 31 -9.72 32.75 5.85
C LYS A 31 -9.07 32.06 4.66
N LYS A 32 -8.12 31.15 4.91
CA LYS A 32 -7.54 30.29 3.89
C LYS A 32 -8.54 29.24 3.41
N PHE A 33 -9.27 28.61 4.33
CA PHE A 33 -10.37 27.68 4.01
C PHE A 33 -11.47 28.38 3.20
N GLU A 34 -11.89 29.58 3.62
CA GLU A 34 -12.87 30.38 2.88
C GLU A 34 -12.37 30.82 1.49
N SER A 35 -11.06 31.02 1.31
CA SER A 35 -10.45 31.35 0.01
C SER A 35 -10.16 30.12 -0.85
N GLU A 36 -9.99 28.94 -0.25
CA GLU A 36 -9.80 27.66 -0.94
C GLU A 36 -11.13 26.90 -1.13
N SER A 37 -12.16 27.19 -0.35
CA SER A 37 -13.53 26.70 -0.52
C SER A 37 -14.32 27.52 -1.55
N LYS A 38 -13.71 27.79 -2.67
CA LYS A 38 -14.47 28.18 -3.86
C LYS A 38 -15.16 26.93 -4.44
N VAL A 39 -16.05 26.32 -3.65
CA VAL A 39 -17.13 25.48 -4.15
C VAL A 39 -17.85 26.17 -5.30
N GLN A 40 -17.85 27.51 -5.30
CA GLN A 40 -18.35 28.36 -6.36
C GLN A 40 -17.66 28.12 -7.70
N ASP A 41 -16.32 27.91 -7.73
CA ASP A 41 -15.60 27.67 -8.97
C ASP A 41 -15.96 26.32 -9.62
N VAL A 42 -16.47 25.34 -8.84
CA VAL A 42 -16.98 24.07 -9.36
C VAL A 42 -18.40 24.23 -9.91
N ILE A 43 -19.23 25.08 -9.29
CA ILE A 43 -20.60 25.33 -9.72
C ILE A 43 -20.62 26.22 -10.95
N GLU A 44 -19.75 27.23 -11.06
CA GLU A 44 -19.62 28.10 -12.23
C GLU A 44 -19.12 27.38 -13.51
N CYS A 45 -18.58 26.16 -13.38
CA CYS A 45 -18.17 25.33 -14.52
C CYS A 45 -19.25 24.40 -15.04
N ILE A 46 -20.44 24.34 -14.44
CA ILE A 46 -21.55 23.46 -14.84
C ILE A 46 -22.58 24.35 -15.57
N ASP A 47 -22.39 24.47 -16.89
CA ASP A 47 -23.25 25.29 -17.76
C ASP A 47 -24.61 24.65 -18.11
N ASP A 48 -24.88 23.41 -17.67
CA ASP A 48 -26.07 22.67 -18.03
C ASP A 48 -26.68 21.94 -16.83
N ASP A 49 -27.97 22.16 -16.57
CA ASP A 49 -28.77 21.46 -15.55
C ASP A 49 -28.77 19.94 -15.75
N GLU A 50 -28.62 19.46 -16.97
CA GLU A 50 -28.58 18.03 -17.28
C GLU A 50 -27.23 17.42 -16.85
N GLU A 51 -26.11 18.10 -17.09
CA GLU A 51 -24.76 17.69 -16.66
C GLU A 51 -24.66 17.65 -15.13
N LEU A 52 -25.27 18.63 -14.43
CA LEU A 52 -25.36 18.68 -12.97
C LEU A 52 -26.21 17.51 -12.44
N ARG A 53 -27.32 17.19 -13.07
CA ARG A 53 -28.19 16.05 -12.68
C ARG A 53 -27.48 14.72 -12.86
N GLU A 54 -26.80 14.51 -13.97
CA GLU A 54 -26.00 13.30 -14.21
C GLU A 54 -24.88 13.17 -13.19
N TYR A 55 -24.15 14.25 -12.92
CA TYR A 55 -23.12 14.27 -11.89
C TYR A 55 -23.66 13.95 -10.49
N SER A 56 -24.77 14.58 -10.12
CA SER A 56 -25.42 14.36 -8.82
C SER A 56 -25.88 12.91 -8.67
N LYS A 57 -26.52 12.33 -9.71
CA LYS A 57 -26.91 10.92 -9.73
C LYS A 57 -25.69 10.00 -9.57
N TYR A 58 -24.60 10.32 -10.26
CA TYR A 58 -23.38 9.55 -10.21
C TYR A 58 -22.75 9.58 -8.81
N ILE A 59 -22.61 10.75 -8.17
CA ILE A 59 -22.10 10.89 -6.81
C ILE A 59 -22.99 10.14 -5.81
N LEU A 60 -24.32 10.32 -5.87
CA LEU A 60 -25.26 9.62 -4.99
C LEU A 60 -25.19 8.09 -5.16
N SER A 61 -25.03 7.61 -6.40
CA SER A 61 -24.92 6.18 -6.66
C SER A 61 -23.56 5.59 -6.18
N SER A 62 -22.49 6.38 -6.18
CA SER A 62 -21.14 5.89 -5.82
C SER A 62 -21.03 5.41 -4.37
N VAL A 63 -21.79 6.01 -3.45
CA VAL A 63 -21.76 5.69 -2.02
C VAL A 63 -22.56 4.44 -1.66
N THR A 64 -23.60 4.12 -2.44
CA THR A 64 -24.53 3.01 -2.17
C THR A 64 -24.41 1.87 -3.18
N ARG A 65 -23.47 1.96 -4.11
CA ARG A 65 -23.32 1.00 -5.20
C ARG A 65 -22.89 -0.37 -4.67
N LYS A 66 -23.63 -1.39 -5.10
CA LYS A 66 -23.21 -2.78 -5.05
C LYS A 66 -23.02 -3.29 -6.48
N ASP A 67 -21.88 -3.91 -6.75
CA ASP A 67 -21.64 -4.56 -8.03
C ASP A 67 -22.43 -5.88 -8.12
N LYS A 68 -22.69 -6.34 -9.35
CA LYS A 68 -23.32 -7.65 -9.60
C LYS A 68 -22.47 -8.84 -9.11
N GLN A 69 -21.15 -8.65 -8.96
CA GLN A 69 -20.21 -9.63 -8.42
C GLN A 69 -20.08 -9.55 -6.89
N HIS A 70 -20.87 -8.69 -6.21
CA HIS A 70 -20.80 -8.55 -4.75
C HIS A 70 -21.03 -9.91 -4.06
N GLN A 71 -20.11 -10.26 -3.14
CA GLN A 71 -20.17 -11.47 -2.34
C GLN A 71 -20.28 -11.13 -0.86
N ASN A 72 -21.05 -11.92 -0.13
CA ASN A 72 -21.05 -11.89 1.34
C ASN A 72 -19.93 -12.77 1.88
N TYR A 73 -19.66 -12.66 3.19
CA TYR A 73 -18.75 -13.57 3.87
C TYR A 73 -19.21 -15.02 3.74
N GLU A 74 -18.28 -15.89 3.41
CA GLU A 74 -18.48 -17.35 3.36
C GLU A 74 -17.34 -18.01 4.12
N MET A 75 -17.68 -19.01 4.96
CA MET A 75 -16.68 -19.82 5.65
C MET A 75 -16.18 -20.89 4.68
N HIS A 76 -14.89 -21.01 4.58
CA HIS A 76 -14.21 -22.02 3.78
C HIS A 76 -13.47 -23.01 4.65
N ASP A 77 -13.30 -24.23 4.14
CA ASP A 77 -12.33 -25.19 4.67
C ASP A 77 -10.91 -24.71 4.39
N ASP A 78 -9.91 -25.31 5.07
CA ASP A 78 -8.51 -24.97 4.86
C ASP A 78 -8.13 -25.00 3.39
N SER A 79 -7.48 -23.93 2.93
CA SER A 79 -7.01 -23.83 1.55
C SER A 79 -5.97 -24.91 1.25
N LYS A 80 -6.19 -25.71 0.21
CA LYS A 80 -5.27 -26.75 -0.27
C LYS A 80 -4.34 -26.24 -1.37
N GLY A 81 -4.35 -24.95 -1.64
CA GLY A 81 -3.62 -24.36 -2.77
C GLY A 81 -2.10 -24.48 -2.65
N ASN A 82 -1.46 -24.67 -3.79
CA ASN A 82 -0.02 -24.95 -3.90
C ASN A 82 0.86 -23.68 -3.93
N ALA A 83 0.31 -22.48 -3.74
CA ALA A 83 1.06 -21.23 -3.73
C ALA A 83 0.90 -20.49 -2.40
N THR A 84 1.98 -19.90 -1.92
CA THR A 84 2.00 -19.05 -0.72
C THR A 84 1.72 -17.61 -1.13
N LEU A 85 0.61 -17.04 -0.64
CA LEU A 85 0.24 -15.65 -0.85
C LEU A 85 0.73 -14.78 0.31
N ILE A 86 1.63 -13.86 0.00
CA ILE A 86 2.20 -12.90 0.94
C ILE A 86 1.60 -11.52 0.66
N ALA A 87 0.72 -11.03 1.54
CA ALA A 87 0.07 -9.75 1.35
C ALA A 87 0.76 -8.64 2.15
N TYR A 88 1.07 -7.51 1.49
CA TYR A 88 1.57 -6.32 2.19
C TYR A 88 0.53 -5.79 3.15
N PHE A 89 0.97 -5.42 4.36
CA PHE A 89 0.12 -4.92 5.43
C PHE A 89 0.61 -3.56 5.93
N LEU A 90 -0.29 -2.56 5.85
CA LEU A 90 -0.03 -1.21 6.33
C LEU A 90 -0.53 -1.01 7.75
N THR A 91 0.27 -0.34 8.58
CA THR A 91 -0.07 0.04 9.97
C THR A 91 -0.63 1.47 10.11
N GLN A 92 -0.92 2.15 9.00
CA GLN A 92 -1.32 3.57 8.95
C GLN A 92 -2.79 3.85 9.35
N TYR A 93 -3.52 2.83 9.83
CA TYR A 93 -4.94 2.94 10.23
C TYR A 93 -5.10 3.11 11.74
N SER A 94 -4.19 3.88 12.33
CA SER A 94 -4.25 4.34 13.72
C SER A 94 -3.60 5.72 13.82
N PRO A 95 -4.04 6.58 14.76
CA PRO A 95 -3.34 7.82 15.05
C PRO A 95 -1.90 7.56 15.48
N ASP A 96 -1.00 8.40 14.99
CA ASP A 96 0.43 8.39 15.31
C ASP A 96 0.89 9.81 15.65
N ASN A 97 1.83 9.94 16.57
CA ASN A 97 2.26 11.26 17.05
C ASN A 97 2.87 12.11 15.93
N HIS A 98 3.60 11.50 15.00
CA HIS A 98 4.19 12.20 13.86
C HIS A 98 3.11 12.67 12.89
N ASN A 99 2.13 11.80 12.57
CA ASN A 99 1.01 12.17 11.72
C ASN A 99 0.16 13.27 12.37
N ASP A 100 -0.04 13.22 13.69
CA ASP A 100 -0.76 14.24 14.45
C ASP A 100 -0.07 15.62 14.36
N GLU A 101 1.27 15.65 14.40
CA GLU A 101 2.06 16.88 14.24
C GLU A 101 2.00 17.42 12.82
N TRP A 102 2.11 16.55 11.82
CA TRP A 102 2.21 16.95 10.41
C TRP A 102 0.88 17.31 9.77
N TRP A 103 -0.17 16.59 10.13
CA TRP A 103 -1.46 16.64 9.43
C TRP A 103 -2.64 17.04 10.32
N GLY A 104 -2.44 17.09 11.63
CA GLY A 104 -3.44 17.36 12.62
C GLY A 104 -3.86 16.12 13.41
N ARG A 105 -4.24 16.34 14.65
CA ARG A 105 -4.56 15.31 15.63
C ARG A 105 -5.62 14.33 15.16
N GLY A 106 -5.36 13.05 15.30
CA GLY A 106 -6.27 11.96 14.93
C GLY A 106 -6.23 11.60 13.44
N THR A 107 -5.25 12.11 12.68
CA THR A 107 -5.10 11.79 11.25
C THR A 107 -4.67 10.35 11.05
N THR A 108 -5.40 9.64 10.22
CA THR A 108 -5.10 8.28 9.74
C THR A 108 -5.29 8.22 8.22
N GLU A 109 -4.95 7.09 7.58
CA GLU A 109 -5.20 6.91 6.15
C GLU A 109 -6.69 7.04 5.78
N TRP A 110 -7.60 6.78 6.72
CA TRP A 110 -9.04 6.98 6.49
C TRP A 110 -9.42 8.43 6.12
N ASN A 111 -8.63 9.41 6.56
CA ASN A 111 -8.83 10.81 6.16
C ASN A 111 -8.63 11.03 4.66
N ASN A 112 -7.72 10.28 4.03
CA ASN A 112 -7.52 10.31 2.58
C ASN A 112 -8.62 9.53 1.85
N VAL A 113 -8.90 8.32 2.30
CA VAL A 113 -9.90 7.43 1.69
C VAL A 113 -11.27 8.09 1.65
N SER A 114 -11.74 8.62 2.79
CA SER A 114 -13.10 9.16 2.91
C SER A 114 -13.35 10.45 2.13
N LYS A 115 -12.30 11.22 1.79
CA LYS A 115 -12.42 12.49 1.04
C LYS A 115 -12.32 12.30 -0.48
N ALA A 116 -11.98 11.11 -0.95
CA ALA A 116 -11.82 10.86 -2.38
C ALA A 116 -13.15 11.03 -3.12
N VAL A 117 -13.07 11.61 -4.31
CA VAL A 117 -14.24 11.85 -5.17
C VAL A 117 -13.95 11.39 -6.59
N PRO A 118 -14.99 10.96 -7.35
CA PRO A 118 -14.84 10.60 -8.74
C PRO A 118 -14.28 11.74 -9.59
N GLN A 119 -13.36 11.42 -10.49
CA GLN A 119 -12.70 12.37 -11.37
C GLN A 119 -13.25 12.31 -12.82
N PHE A 120 -13.87 11.20 -13.18
CA PHE A 120 -14.44 10.95 -14.51
C PHE A 120 -15.62 9.98 -14.42
N VAL A 121 -16.42 9.90 -15.47
CA VAL A 121 -17.60 9.00 -15.54
C VAL A 121 -17.13 7.55 -15.51
N GLY A 122 -17.68 6.76 -14.57
CA GLY A 122 -17.26 5.39 -14.30
C GLY A 122 -16.14 5.25 -13.26
N HIS A 123 -15.58 6.35 -12.74
CA HIS A 123 -14.57 6.31 -11.71
C HIS A 123 -15.15 5.89 -10.35
N ARG A 124 -14.58 4.84 -9.75
CA ARG A 124 -15.04 4.25 -8.50
C ARG A 124 -14.34 4.89 -7.31
N GLN A 125 -14.89 5.98 -6.82
CA GLN A 125 -14.47 6.67 -5.61
C GLN A 125 -15.68 7.25 -4.87
N PRO A 126 -15.66 7.36 -3.53
CA PRO A 126 -14.66 6.78 -2.62
C PRO A 126 -14.79 5.25 -2.50
N ASN A 127 -13.65 4.57 -2.30
CA ASN A 127 -13.65 3.16 -1.92
C ASN A 127 -13.91 3.08 -0.41
N LEU A 128 -15.06 2.56 0.00
CA LEU A 128 -15.48 2.56 1.39
C LEU A 128 -15.44 1.14 1.97
N PRO A 129 -14.92 0.99 3.21
CA PRO A 129 -14.83 -0.32 3.85
C PRO A 129 -16.21 -0.94 4.07
N GLY A 130 -16.27 -2.26 3.91
CA GLY A 130 -17.43 -3.08 4.17
C GLY A 130 -17.53 -3.49 5.65
N GLU A 131 -17.45 -4.80 5.92
CA GLU A 131 -17.62 -5.37 7.25
C GLU A 131 -16.67 -4.82 8.32
N LEU A 132 -15.41 -4.60 7.96
CA LEU A 132 -14.39 -4.11 8.90
C LEU A 132 -14.61 -2.64 9.33
N GLY A 133 -15.40 -1.87 8.57
CA GLY A 133 -15.61 -0.45 8.84
C GLY A 133 -14.32 0.37 8.77
N PHE A 134 -14.37 1.59 9.30
CA PHE A 134 -13.20 2.46 9.47
C PHE A 134 -12.46 2.08 10.76
N TYR A 135 -11.80 0.96 10.76
CA TYR A 135 -11.15 0.36 11.93
C TYR A 135 -9.95 1.17 12.45
N ASP A 136 -9.64 0.98 13.71
CA ASP A 136 -8.40 1.42 14.36
C ASP A 136 -7.55 0.18 14.66
N LEU A 137 -6.33 0.12 14.12
CA LEU A 137 -5.43 -1.01 14.30
C LEU A 137 -4.82 -1.12 15.70
N ARG A 138 -5.09 -0.18 16.61
CA ARG A 138 -4.75 -0.30 18.03
C ARG A 138 -5.75 -1.19 18.78
N ILE A 139 -6.86 -1.55 18.15
CA ILE A 139 -7.90 -2.42 18.71
C ILE A 139 -7.62 -3.85 18.24
N LYS A 140 -7.27 -4.71 19.18
CA LYS A 140 -6.90 -6.11 18.92
C LYS A 140 -7.96 -6.86 18.12
N GLU A 141 -9.22 -6.68 18.45
CA GLU A 141 -10.36 -7.37 17.81
C GLU A 141 -10.44 -7.07 16.31
N ASN A 142 -10.06 -5.85 15.88
CA ASN A 142 -9.99 -5.52 14.46
C ASN A 142 -8.93 -6.38 13.76
N MET A 143 -7.73 -6.46 14.32
CA MET A 143 -6.66 -7.28 13.75
C MET A 143 -6.98 -8.78 13.80
N MET A 144 -7.62 -9.26 14.88
CA MET A 144 -8.10 -10.64 14.95
C MET A 144 -9.06 -10.97 13.80
N ARG A 145 -10.03 -10.07 13.53
CA ARG A 145 -10.98 -10.29 12.42
C ARG A 145 -10.30 -10.21 11.06
N GLN A 146 -9.32 -9.30 10.86
CA GLN A 146 -8.52 -9.27 9.65
C GLN A 146 -7.76 -10.58 9.42
N ILE A 147 -7.14 -11.13 10.46
CA ILE A 147 -6.43 -12.42 10.40
C ILE A 147 -7.38 -13.55 10.04
N GLU A 148 -8.53 -13.63 10.73
CA GLU A 148 -9.55 -14.65 10.46
C GLU A 148 -10.01 -14.62 9.01
N ILE A 149 -10.33 -13.42 8.48
CA ILE A 149 -10.73 -13.24 7.08
C ILE A 149 -9.59 -13.65 6.15
N ALA A 150 -8.37 -13.17 6.40
CA ALA A 150 -7.21 -13.46 5.54
C ALA A 150 -6.95 -14.96 5.41
N GLN A 151 -6.92 -15.68 6.54
CA GLN A 151 -6.71 -17.11 6.58
C GLN A 151 -7.87 -17.89 5.92
N ASN A 152 -9.11 -17.51 6.22
CA ASN A 152 -10.29 -18.14 5.63
C ASN A 152 -10.30 -18.08 4.09
N TYR A 153 -9.75 -17.00 3.50
CA TYR A 153 -9.69 -16.84 2.06
C TYR A 153 -8.32 -17.14 1.42
N GLY A 154 -7.41 -17.76 2.17
CA GLY A 154 -6.16 -18.31 1.64
C GLY A 154 -5.01 -17.32 1.49
N VAL A 155 -5.01 -16.21 2.23
CA VAL A 155 -3.83 -15.37 2.43
C VAL A 155 -2.98 -15.99 3.53
N ASP A 156 -1.73 -16.34 3.22
CA ASP A 156 -0.90 -17.16 4.10
C ASP A 156 0.02 -16.35 5.02
N VAL A 157 0.48 -15.19 4.57
CA VAL A 157 1.49 -14.39 5.29
C VAL A 157 1.17 -12.90 5.19
N PHE A 158 1.26 -12.18 6.30
CA PHE A 158 1.28 -10.73 6.27
C PHE A 158 2.71 -10.20 6.18
N ASN A 159 2.98 -9.35 5.19
CA ASN A 159 4.25 -8.66 5.03
C ASN A 159 4.10 -7.23 5.55
N PHE A 160 4.43 -7.02 6.83
CA PHE A 160 4.29 -5.73 7.46
C PHE A 160 5.32 -4.75 6.92
N TYR A 161 4.89 -3.56 6.48
CA TYR A 161 5.81 -2.46 6.29
C TYR A 161 6.46 -2.09 7.62
N TYR A 162 7.77 -2.14 7.64
CA TYR A 162 8.59 -1.79 8.80
C TYR A 162 9.20 -0.41 8.57
N TYR A 163 8.69 0.58 9.30
CA TYR A 163 9.13 1.96 9.18
C TYR A 163 10.13 2.28 10.28
N TRP A 164 11.42 2.25 9.93
CA TRP A 164 12.52 2.49 10.85
C TRP A 164 13.55 3.44 10.22
N PHE A 165 13.93 4.49 10.95
CA PHE A 165 14.75 5.60 10.51
C PHE A 165 15.82 5.88 11.57
N ALA A 166 17.02 5.26 11.46
CA ALA A 166 18.18 5.48 12.35
C ALA A 166 17.82 5.43 13.86
N GLY A 167 17.08 4.40 14.27
CA GLY A 167 16.66 4.21 15.67
C GLY A 167 15.26 4.73 16.00
N GLU A 168 14.63 5.50 15.11
CA GLU A 168 13.26 5.97 15.27
C GLU A 168 12.27 5.11 14.48
N ARG A 169 11.19 4.65 15.13
CA ARG A 169 10.09 3.94 14.51
C ARG A 169 8.85 4.81 14.43
N ILE A 170 8.09 4.69 13.36
CA ILE A 170 6.79 5.34 13.21
C ILE A 170 5.72 4.30 12.92
N LEU A 171 4.47 4.61 13.28
CA LEU A 171 3.31 3.72 13.07
C LEU A 171 3.51 2.33 13.71
N GLU A 172 4.31 2.24 14.75
CA GLU A 172 4.77 1.00 15.37
C GLU A 172 3.73 0.33 16.27
N LYS A 173 2.74 1.09 16.79
CA LYS A 173 1.80 0.60 17.81
C LYS A 173 1.00 -0.63 17.37
N PRO A 174 0.40 -0.68 16.15
CA PRO A 174 -0.30 -1.87 15.69
C PRO A 174 0.62 -3.08 15.53
N LEU A 175 1.84 -2.87 15.03
CA LEU A 175 2.81 -3.94 14.87
C LEU A 175 3.30 -4.45 16.23
N ASN A 176 3.58 -3.56 17.19
CA ASN A 176 3.98 -3.96 18.54
C ASN A 176 2.88 -4.80 19.20
N MET A 177 1.62 -4.37 19.14
CA MET A 177 0.47 -5.14 19.64
C MET A 177 0.43 -6.53 19.01
N PHE A 178 0.59 -6.64 17.68
CA PHE A 178 0.63 -7.93 16.98
C PHE A 178 1.80 -8.81 17.45
N LEU A 179 2.99 -8.22 17.61
CA LEU A 179 4.19 -8.96 18.02
C LEU A 179 4.11 -9.46 19.46
N GLU A 180 3.54 -8.65 20.38
CA GLU A 180 3.38 -8.99 21.80
C GLU A 180 2.29 -10.04 22.01
N ASP A 181 1.18 -9.95 21.28
CA ASP A 181 0.04 -10.88 21.45
C ASP A 181 0.14 -12.12 20.57
N LYS A 182 0.57 -13.22 21.15
CA LYS A 182 0.74 -14.51 20.47
C LYS A 182 -0.60 -15.21 20.13
N SER A 183 -1.74 -14.66 20.55
CA SER A 183 -3.05 -15.15 20.09
C SER A 183 -3.40 -14.68 18.67
N LEU A 184 -2.73 -13.67 18.15
CA LEU A 184 -2.83 -13.21 16.77
C LEU A 184 -2.01 -14.12 15.84
N LYS A 185 -2.58 -15.26 15.50
CA LYS A 185 -1.89 -16.38 14.83
C LYS A 185 -1.81 -16.21 13.32
N MET A 186 -1.11 -15.19 12.85
CA MET A 186 -0.83 -15.00 11.43
C MET A 186 0.66 -15.12 11.15
N PRO A 187 1.10 -15.96 10.22
CA PRO A 187 2.49 -15.91 9.76
C PRO A 187 2.83 -14.52 9.21
N PHE A 188 4.02 -14.04 9.49
CA PHE A 188 4.41 -12.69 9.09
C PHE A 188 5.89 -12.58 8.71
N MET A 189 6.19 -11.55 7.93
CA MET A 189 7.54 -11.09 7.67
C MET A 189 7.58 -9.56 7.62
N PHE A 190 8.76 -8.99 7.52
CA PHE A 190 8.92 -7.54 7.38
C PHE A 190 9.35 -7.15 5.97
N CYS A 191 8.80 -6.03 5.50
CA CYS A 191 9.30 -5.24 4.40
C CYS A 191 9.87 -3.93 4.95
N TRP A 192 11.19 -3.79 5.03
CA TRP A 192 11.76 -2.51 5.44
C TRP A 192 11.56 -1.46 4.36
N ALA A 193 10.76 -0.44 4.68
CA ALA A 193 10.50 0.70 3.82
C ALA A 193 11.64 1.73 3.96
N ASN A 194 12.83 1.36 3.50
CA ASN A 194 14.07 2.11 3.63
C ASN A 194 14.17 3.29 2.64
N GLU A 195 13.19 4.18 2.66
CA GLU A 195 13.19 5.44 1.89
C GLU A 195 12.72 6.61 2.78
N ASN A 196 12.99 7.84 2.35
CA ASN A 196 12.55 9.01 3.08
C ASN A 196 11.03 9.01 3.30
N TRP A 197 10.59 9.30 4.51
CA TRP A 197 9.20 9.60 4.77
C TRP A 197 8.87 11.00 4.26
N THR A 198 7.95 11.09 3.33
CA THR A 198 7.65 12.33 2.60
C THR A 198 6.17 12.70 2.71
N LYS A 199 5.83 13.88 2.21
CA LYS A 199 4.43 14.35 2.16
C LYS A 199 3.54 13.59 1.14
N ARG A 200 3.91 12.40 0.69
CA ARG A 200 3.08 11.56 -0.20
C ARG A 200 1.70 11.27 0.36
N PHE A 201 1.59 11.18 1.67
CA PHE A 201 0.30 11.05 2.37
C PHE A 201 -0.70 12.16 2.01
N SER A 202 -0.24 13.37 1.73
CA SER A 202 -1.07 14.51 1.28
C SER A 202 -1.05 14.72 -0.24
N GLY A 203 -0.52 13.75 -1.00
CA GLY A 203 -0.49 13.79 -2.47
C GLY A 203 0.57 14.67 -3.09
N THR A 204 1.51 15.19 -2.31
CA THR A 204 2.67 15.95 -2.81
C THR A 204 3.94 15.13 -2.59
N ASP A 205 4.80 15.02 -3.61
CA ASP A 205 6.12 14.39 -3.47
C ASP A 205 7.16 15.37 -2.88
N GLU A 206 6.76 16.59 -2.55
CA GLU A 206 7.64 17.65 -2.06
C GLU A 206 7.72 17.66 -0.53
N GLY A 207 8.93 17.64 -0.03
CA GLY A 207 9.27 17.79 1.39
C GLY A 207 9.46 16.46 2.12
N ILE A 208 10.67 16.27 2.61
CA ILE A 208 11.04 15.18 3.51
C ILE A 208 10.54 15.54 4.90
N LEU A 209 9.83 14.61 5.55
CA LEU A 209 9.36 14.72 6.93
C LEU A 209 10.33 14.03 7.87
N ILE A 210 10.73 12.79 7.55
CA ILE A 210 11.83 12.07 8.19
C ILE A 210 12.80 11.62 7.10
N GLY A 211 14.08 11.98 7.22
CA GLY A 211 15.13 11.57 6.30
C GLY A 211 15.62 10.16 6.61
N MET A 212 15.75 9.33 5.57
CA MET A 212 16.47 8.07 5.70
C MET A 212 17.97 8.34 5.68
N GLU A 213 18.66 7.92 6.71
CA GLU A 213 20.11 8.00 6.75
C GLU A 213 20.71 6.82 5.97
N ASN A 214 21.34 7.10 4.83
CA ASN A 214 21.96 6.09 3.97
C ASN A 214 23.44 5.88 4.32
N SER A 215 23.77 5.72 5.61
CA SER A 215 25.11 5.37 6.08
C SER A 215 25.22 3.85 6.33
N GLU A 216 26.43 3.29 6.19
CA GLU A 216 26.66 1.87 6.52
C GLU A 216 26.29 1.57 7.97
N GLU A 217 26.61 2.49 8.89
CA GLU A 217 26.30 2.34 10.32
C GLU A 217 24.81 2.16 10.53
N ASN A 218 23.97 2.99 9.91
CA ASN A 218 22.53 2.87 10.00
C ASN A 218 22.03 1.51 9.47
N TYR A 219 22.54 1.05 8.32
CA TYR A 219 22.17 -0.26 7.78
C TYR A 219 22.68 -1.41 8.66
N ARG A 220 23.83 -1.28 9.34
CA ARG A 220 24.29 -2.26 10.31
C ARG A 220 23.42 -2.28 11.57
N GLN A 221 22.96 -1.14 12.05
CA GLN A 221 22.05 -1.05 13.20
C GLN A 221 20.67 -1.68 12.90
N PHE A 222 20.16 -1.53 11.69
CA PHE A 222 18.85 -2.07 11.32
C PHE A 222 18.71 -3.57 11.61
N ILE A 223 19.74 -4.38 11.34
CA ILE A 223 19.63 -5.83 11.57
C ILE A 223 19.43 -6.14 13.06
N HIS A 224 20.10 -5.41 13.95
CA HIS A 224 19.95 -5.57 15.40
C HIS A 224 18.56 -5.15 15.89
N GLU A 225 17.92 -4.21 15.22
CA GLU A 225 16.53 -3.81 15.48
C GLU A 225 15.54 -4.94 15.20
N VAL A 226 15.74 -5.71 14.12
CA VAL A 226 14.78 -6.73 13.70
C VAL A 226 15.08 -8.16 14.20
N ILE A 227 16.33 -8.47 14.53
CA ILE A 227 16.75 -9.79 15.06
C ILE A 227 15.86 -10.28 16.22
N PRO A 228 15.47 -9.47 17.22
CA PRO A 228 14.61 -9.93 18.32
C PRO A 228 13.29 -10.58 17.87
N TYR A 229 12.78 -10.20 16.71
CA TYR A 229 11.52 -10.71 16.17
C TYR A 229 11.69 -12.01 15.37
N PHE A 230 12.89 -12.35 14.94
CA PHE A 230 13.17 -13.52 14.09
C PHE A 230 13.00 -14.85 14.82
N SER A 231 12.97 -14.85 16.15
CA SER A 231 12.67 -16.03 16.97
C SER A 231 11.17 -16.28 17.21
N ASP A 232 10.29 -15.40 16.74
CA ASP A 232 8.86 -15.60 16.81
C ASP A 232 8.44 -16.79 15.94
N GLU A 233 7.68 -17.75 16.51
CA GLU A 233 7.24 -18.96 15.81
C GLU A 233 6.41 -18.66 14.56
N ARG A 234 5.75 -17.49 14.51
CA ARG A 234 4.97 -17.02 13.37
C ARG A 234 5.82 -16.38 12.27
N TYR A 235 7.14 -16.14 12.55
CA TYR A 235 7.99 -15.46 11.56
C TYR A 235 8.22 -16.35 10.34
N PHE A 236 7.89 -15.83 9.14
CA PHE A 236 7.93 -16.61 7.92
C PHE A 236 9.37 -16.98 7.52
N ASN A 237 9.54 -18.22 7.07
CA ASN A 237 10.81 -18.77 6.65
C ASN A 237 10.68 -19.37 5.24
N VAL A 238 11.69 -19.17 4.41
CA VAL A 238 11.84 -19.79 3.09
C VAL A 238 12.95 -20.84 3.18
N GLN A 239 12.61 -22.10 3.01
CA GLN A 239 13.58 -23.23 3.14
C GLN A 239 14.41 -23.18 4.45
N GLY A 240 13.80 -22.82 5.54
CA GLY A 240 14.44 -22.73 6.85
C GLY A 240 15.24 -21.45 7.11
N LYS A 241 15.35 -20.55 6.13
CA LYS A 241 15.97 -19.23 6.27
C LYS A 241 14.92 -18.17 6.60
N ILE A 242 15.28 -17.20 7.42
CA ILE A 242 14.43 -16.11 7.90
C ILE A 242 14.16 -15.11 6.76
N ALA A 243 12.90 -14.94 6.36
CA ALA A 243 12.52 -14.06 5.26
C ALA A 243 12.56 -12.58 5.66
N LEU A 244 13.27 -11.76 4.92
CA LEU A 244 13.28 -10.31 5.09
C LEU A 244 13.26 -9.62 3.72
N GLN A 245 12.38 -8.64 3.55
CA GLN A 245 12.27 -7.90 2.30
C GLN A 245 12.82 -6.47 2.46
N ILE A 246 13.55 -6.01 1.46
CA ILE A 246 14.07 -4.65 1.37
C ILE A 246 13.38 -3.94 0.21
N TYR A 247 12.71 -2.83 0.52
CA TYR A 247 11.93 -2.08 -0.46
C TYR A 247 12.80 -1.33 -1.47
N ARG A 248 13.90 -0.69 -1.01
CA ARG A 248 14.80 0.11 -1.83
C ARG A 248 16.25 -0.40 -1.71
N PRO A 249 16.54 -1.57 -2.29
CA PRO A 249 17.88 -2.14 -2.20
C PRO A 249 18.98 -1.24 -2.80
N GLU A 250 18.64 -0.40 -3.77
CA GLU A 250 19.57 0.55 -4.40
C GLU A 250 20.05 1.69 -3.48
N LEU A 251 19.42 1.87 -2.31
CA LEU A 251 19.84 2.86 -1.33
C LEU A 251 20.86 2.33 -0.33
N ILE A 252 21.13 1.02 -0.33
CA ILE A 252 22.08 0.39 0.57
C ILE A 252 23.52 0.69 0.08
N PRO A 253 24.34 1.41 0.86
CA PRO A 253 25.74 1.57 0.51
C PRO A 253 26.49 0.23 0.67
N ASN A 254 27.47 -0.04 -0.18
CA ASN A 254 28.28 -1.26 -0.13
C ASN A 254 27.45 -2.52 0.16
N VAL A 255 26.36 -2.69 -0.62
CA VAL A 255 25.28 -3.63 -0.37
C VAL A 255 25.75 -5.05 -0.08
N GLU A 256 26.79 -5.53 -0.76
CA GLU A 256 27.35 -6.89 -0.59
C GLU A 256 27.96 -7.07 0.82
N GLU A 257 28.67 -6.05 1.34
CA GLU A 257 29.27 -6.06 2.68
C GLU A 257 28.18 -5.95 3.77
N ILE A 258 27.18 -5.11 3.56
CA ILE A 258 26.04 -4.98 4.48
C ILE A 258 25.27 -6.28 4.58
N ILE A 259 24.98 -6.94 3.45
CA ILE A 259 24.27 -8.23 3.43
C ILE A 259 25.12 -9.31 4.14
N ALA A 260 26.43 -9.37 3.88
CA ALA A 260 27.30 -10.33 4.55
C ALA A 260 27.30 -10.12 6.08
N TYR A 261 27.31 -8.86 6.52
CA TYR A 261 27.20 -8.51 7.93
C TYR A 261 25.84 -8.95 8.51
N TRP A 262 24.72 -8.63 7.87
CA TRP A 262 23.39 -9.02 8.31
C TRP A 262 23.24 -10.54 8.48
N ARG A 263 23.73 -11.31 7.51
CA ARG A 263 23.70 -12.78 7.58
C ARG A 263 24.50 -13.30 8.77
N LYS A 264 25.71 -12.78 8.97
CA LYS A 264 26.58 -13.16 10.08
C LYS A 264 25.88 -12.90 11.42
N GLU A 265 25.38 -11.68 11.65
CA GLU A 265 24.71 -11.31 12.90
C GLU A 265 23.46 -12.14 13.15
N THR A 266 22.65 -12.41 12.10
CA THR A 266 21.47 -13.23 12.21
C THR A 266 21.80 -14.69 12.53
N ILE A 267 22.81 -15.28 11.89
CA ILE A 267 23.27 -16.65 12.18
C ILE A 267 23.74 -16.75 13.65
N VAL A 268 24.51 -15.77 14.12
CA VAL A 268 25.00 -15.75 15.51
C VAL A 268 23.83 -15.66 16.50
N ALA A 269 22.84 -14.81 16.22
CA ALA A 269 21.73 -14.58 17.15
C ALA A 269 20.64 -15.68 17.08
N CYS A 270 20.32 -16.17 15.90
CA CYS A 270 19.15 -17.03 15.67
C CYS A 270 19.48 -18.48 15.23
N GLY A 271 20.75 -18.77 14.92
CA GLY A 271 21.16 -20.06 14.36
C GLY A 271 20.65 -20.35 12.95
N LYS A 272 20.06 -19.36 12.28
CA LYS A 272 19.49 -19.44 10.93
C LYS A 272 20.04 -18.31 10.05
N ASP A 273 20.18 -18.58 8.76
CA ASP A 273 20.54 -17.55 7.77
C ASP A 273 19.30 -16.74 7.33
N LEU A 274 19.52 -15.60 6.69
CA LEU A 274 18.49 -14.80 6.05
C LEU A 274 18.12 -15.33 4.66
N TYR A 275 16.84 -15.16 4.30
CA TYR A 275 16.36 -15.18 2.93
C TYR A 275 15.94 -13.75 2.54
N LEU A 276 16.78 -13.09 1.76
CA LEU A 276 16.61 -11.67 1.43
C LEU A 276 15.90 -11.50 0.10
N PHE A 277 14.74 -10.81 0.14
CA PHE A 277 14.03 -10.37 -1.04
C PHE A 277 14.39 -8.92 -1.38
N ALA A 278 14.83 -8.68 -2.62
CA ALA A 278 15.01 -7.34 -3.16
C ALA A 278 13.74 -6.91 -3.93
N CYS A 279 13.04 -5.87 -3.46
CA CYS A 279 11.90 -5.34 -4.20
C CYS A 279 12.37 -4.62 -5.48
N GLN A 280 11.77 -4.96 -6.63
CA GLN A 280 12.01 -4.28 -7.91
C GLN A 280 11.27 -2.93 -7.98
N SER A 281 11.37 -2.10 -6.96
CA SER A 281 10.79 -0.75 -6.92
C SER A 281 11.32 0.15 -8.06
N LYS A 282 12.56 -0.11 -8.49
CA LYS A 282 13.14 0.41 -9.73
C LYS A 282 13.60 -0.76 -10.60
N SER A 283 13.22 -0.75 -11.87
CA SER A 283 13.57 -1.81 -12.81
C SER A 283 15.02 -1.75 -13.25
N GLY A 284 15.59 -2.92 -13.59
CA GLY A 284 16.85 -3.02 -14.35
C GLY A 284 18.04 -3.58 -13.60
N PHE A 285 17.98 -3.78 -12.28
CA PHE A 285 19.06 -4.36 -11.49
C PHE A 285 18.89 -5.87 -11.31
N ALA A 286 20.03 -6.60 -11.20
CA ALA A 286 20.07 -8.01 -10.85
C ALA A 286 20.56 -8.15 -9.39
N TRP A 287 19.66 -8.03 -8.44
CA TRP A 287 19.99 -7.99 -7.01
C TRP A 287 20.51 -9.32 -6.48
N CYS A 288 20.12 -10.45 -7.09
CA CYS A 288 20.69 -11.75 -6.73
C CYS A 288 22.21 -11.79 -6.92
N ALA A 289 22.75 -11.05 -7.90
CA ALA A 289 24.20 -10.92 -8.10
C ALA A 289 24.90 -10.08 -7.02
N LYS A 290 24.12 -9.42 -6.16
CA LYS A 290 24.54 -8.55 -5.06
C LYS A 290 24.33 -9.18 -3.67
N GLY A 291 24.04 -10.47 -3.59
CA GLY A 291 23.91 -11.22 -2.34
C GLY A 291 22.48 -11.41 -1.83
N PHE A 292 21.45 -10.89 -2.53
CA PHE A 292 20.07 -11.25 -2.25
C PHE A 292 19.76 -12.67 -2.72
N ASP A 293 18.88 -13.39 -2.01
CA ASP A 293 18.46 -14.74 -2.41
C ASP A 293 17.48 -14.70 -3.58
N ALA A 294 16.61 -13.69 -3.61
CA ALA A 294 15.62 -13.52 -4.65
C ALA A 294 15.24 -12.03 -4.85
N GLU A 295 14.52 -11.79 -5.90
CA GLU A 295 13.85 -10.51 -6.18
C GLU A 295 12.33 -10.71 -6.15
N ASN A 296 11.55 -9.63 -5.96
CA ASN A 296 10.12 -9.65 -6.18
C ASN A 296 9.70 -8.46 -7.05
N GLU A 297 8.68 -8.67 -7.85
CA GLU A 297 8.09 -7.62 -8.68
C GLU A 297 7.39 -6.56 -7.83
N TRP A 298 7.35 -5.33 -8.35
CA TRP A 298 6.52 -4.24 -7.84
C TRP A 298 5.56 -3.83 -8.94
N MET A 299 4.31 -4.31 -8.86
CA MET A 299 3.40 -4.39 -10.00
C MET A 299 3.12 -3.06 -10.68
N GLN A 300 2.63 -2.04 -9.96
CA GLN A 300 2.24 -0.79 -10.58
C GLN A 300 3.38 -0.10 -11.38
N GLY A 301 4.63 -0.28 -10.94
CA GLY A 301 5.79 0.23 -11.67
C GLY A 301 6.22 -0.69 -12.82
N SER A 302 6.16 -1.99 -12.59
CA SER A 302 6.71 -3.00 -13.52
C SER A 302 5.89 -3.15 -14.80
N ILE A 303 4.55 -3.06 -14.72
CA ILE A 303 3.63 -3.28 -15.85
C ILE A 303 3.20 -2.01 -16.56
N ARG A 304 3.40 -0.83 -15.94
CA ARG A 304 2.95 0.47 -16.50
C ARG A 304 3.44 0.71 -17.93
N MET A 305 4.67 0.32 -18.24
CA MET A 305 5.24 0.48 -19.60
C MET A 305 4.56 -0.38 -20.67
N GLN A 306 3.87 -1.46 -20.28
CA GLN A 306 3.17 -2.38 -21.18
C GLN A 306 1.66 -2.13 -21.17
N ALA A 307 1.16 -1.32 -20.24
CA ALA A 307 -0.24 -1.04 -20.05
C ALA A 307 -0.79 -0.15 -21.17
N LYS A 308 -2.07 -0.37 -21.50
CA LYS A 308 -2.80 0.52 -22.40
C LYS A 308 -3.28 1.72 -21.61
N GLU A 309 -2.75 2.89 -21.92
CA GLU A 309 -3.26 4.15 -21.39
C GLU A 309 -4.55 4.56 -22.08
N ILE A 310 -5.57 4.92 -21.30
CA ILE A 310 -6.89 5.30 -21.77
C ILE A 310 -7.33 6.70 -21.31
N THR A 311 -6.43 7.49 -20.76
CA THR A 311 -6.69 8.84 -20.24
C THR A 311 -7.37 9.77 -21.26
N GLY A 312 -7.05 9.63 -22.53
CA GLY A 312 -7.64 10.42 -23.63
C GLY A 312 -9.05 9.97 -24.06
N HIS A 313 -9.54 8.83 -23.54
CA HIS A 313 -10.82 8.22 -23.95
C HIS A 313 -11.92 8.33 -22.91
N ILE A 314 -11.66 8.99 -21.79
CA ILE A 314 -12.60 9.12 -20.67
C ILE A 314 -13.38 10.44 -20.75
N LYS A 315 -14.62 10.43 -20.24
CA LYS A 315 -15.40 11.66 -20.01
C LYS A 315 -15.05 12.21 -18.64
N LYS A 316 -14.26 13.31 -18.60
CA LYS A 316 -13.85 13.95 -17.34
C LYS A 316 -15.06 14.61 -16.67
N ILE A 317 -15.24 14.36 -15.36
CA ILE A 317 -16.12 15.11 -14.46
C ILE A 317 -15.32 16.31 -13.91
N ASN A 318 -14.12 16.04 -13.39
CA ASN A 318 -13.20 17.08 -12.98
C ASN A 318 -12.36 17.54 -14.19
N LYS A 319 -12.66 18.73 -14.73
CA LYS A 319 -11.95 19.30 -15.89
C LYS A 319 -10.44 19.49 -15.62
N SER A 320 -10.05 19.67 -14.33
CA SER A 320 -8.65 19.80 -13.93
C SER A 320 -7.92 18.47 -13.72
N PHE A 321 -8.57 17.33 -14.01
CA PHE A 321 -7.92 16.02 -13.90
C PHE A 321 -6.72 15.92 -14.84
N ALA A 322 -5.55 15.70 -14.24
CA ALA A 322 -4.24 15.60 -14.89
C ALA A 322 -3.50 14.31 -14.48
N GLY A 323 -4.25 13.28 -14.04
CA GLY A 323 -3.73 11.96 -13.73
C GLY A 323 -3.60 11.07 -14.95
N GLU A 324 -3.21 9.83 -14.73
CA GLU A 324 -3.03 8.80 -15.76
C GLU A 324 -3.97 7.63 -15.50
N ILE A 325 -4.60 7.13 -16.55
CA ILE A 325 -5.54 6.02 -16.45
C ILE A 325 -5.10 4.90 -17.37
N PHE A 326 -4.90 3.72 -16.80
CA PHE A 326 -4.54 2.49 -17.49
C PHE A 326 -5.70 1.50 -17.46
N ASP A 327 -5.79 0.67 -18.49
CA ASP A 327 -6.85 -0.33 -18.64
C ASP A 327 -6.43 -1.66 -17.98
N TYR A 328 -7.04 -1.98 -16.83
CA TYR A 328 -6.77 -3.23 -16.09
C TYR A 328 -7.28 -4.45 -16.87
N GLU A 329 -8.43 -4.34 -17.54
CA GLU A 329 -8.99 -5.43 -18.33
C GLU A 329 -8.09 -5.80 -19.51
N ASP A 330 -7.62 -4.81 -20.27
CA ASP A 330 -6.67 -5.03 -21.36
C ASP A 330 -5.35 -5.66 -20.86
N MET A 331 -4.88 -5.24 -19.68
CA MET A 331 -3.69 -5.83 -19.06
C MET A 331 -3.87 -7.32 -18.76
N VAL A 332 -5.03 -7.71 -18.19
CA VAL A 332 -5.29 -9.09 -17.80
C VAL A 332 -5.55 -9.96 -19.03
N LEU A 333 -6.49 -9.57 -19.89
CA LEU A 333 -6.89 -10.36 -21.05
C LEU A 333 -5.75 -10.58 -22.06
N ASN A 334 -4.85 -9.60 -22.19
CA ASN A 334 -3.68 -9.70 -23.06
C ASN A 334 -2.40 -10.14 -22.32
N LYS A 335 -2.50 -10.60 -21.07
CA LYS A 335 -1.39 -11.09 -20.23
C LYS A 335 -0.19 -10.13 -20.17
N LYS A 336 -0.44 -8.82 -20.15
CA LYS A 336 0.60 -7.79 -20.14
C LYS A 336 1.37 -7.69 -18.81
N TYR A 337 0.89 -8.37 -17.79
CA TYR A 337 1.59 -8.57 -16.51
C TYR A 337 2.77 -9.53 -16.60
N VAL A 338 2.91 -10.30 -17.69
CA VAL A 338 4.06 -11.17 -17.89
C VAL A 338 5.30 -10.35 -18.25
N ILE A 339 6.21 -10.21 -17.30
CA ILE A 339 7.44 -9.44 -17.47
C ILE A 339 8.53 -10.34 -18.00
N LYS A 340 8.69 -10.39 -19.31
CA LYS A 340 9.61 -11.31 -20.02
C LYS A 340 11.04 -11.28 -19.50
N ARG A 341 11.55 -10.11 -19.05
CA ARG A 341 12.92 -9.99 -18.49
C ARG A 341 13.11 -10.75 -17.18
N ASN A 342 12.02 -11.13 -16.51
CA ASN A 342 12.06 -11.85 -15.22
C ASN A 342 12.01 -13.37 -15.41
N LEU A 343 11.72 -13.85 -16.63
CA LEU A 343 11.68 -15.28 -16.92
C LEU A 343 13.09 -15.89 -16.82
N GLY A 344 13.20 -17.03 -16.15
CA GLY A 344 14.48 -17.70 -15.87
C GLY A 344 15.35 -17.05 -14.81
N ARG A 345 14.86 -15.99 -14.15
CA ARG A 345 15.50 -15.35 -12.99
C ARG A 345 14.72 -15.70 -11.73
N LYS A 346 15.37 -15.69 -10.57
CA LYS A 346 14.71 -15.88 -9.28
C LYS A 346 13.96 -14.59 -8.86
N VAL A 347 12.91 -14.27 -9.62
CA VAL A 347 12.03 -13.12 -9.39
C VAL A 347 10.62 -13.62 -9.13
N TYR A 348 10.13 -13.39 -7.93
CA TYR A 348 8.77 -13.72 -7.53
C TYR A 348 7.78 -12.73 -8.11
N PRO A 349 6.65 -13.19 -8.67
CA PRO A 349 5.65 -12.29 -9.20
C PRO A 349 4.89 -11.59 -8.10
N ALA A 350 4.29 -10.45 -8.45
CA ALA A 350 3.33 -9.77 -7.62
C ALA A 350 2.02 -9.54 -8.37
N ILE A 351 0.94 -9.35 -7.63
CA ILE A 351 -0.40 -9.04 -8.13
C ILE A 351 -0.99 -7.88 -7.35
N MET A 352 -1.87 -7.11 -7.99
CA MET A 352 -2.68 -6.09 -7.33
C MET A 352 -4.16 -6.34 -7.63
N PRO A 353 -5.07 -6.34 -6.63
CA PRO A 353 -6.50 -6.48 -6.86
C PRO A 353 -7.06 -5.35 -7.72
N SER A 354 -6.59 -4.14 -7.43
CA SER A 354 -6.87 -2.88 -8.12
C SER A 354 -5.74 -1.89 -7.83
N TRP A 355 -5.79 -0.70 -8.41
CA TRP A 355 -4.92 0.41 -8.07
C TRP A 355 -5.59 1.74 -8.45
N ASP A 356 -5.74 2.60 -7.47
CA ASP A 356 -6.25 3.96 -7.66
C ASP A 356 -5.83 4.86 -6.49
N ASN A 357 -4.78 5.64 -6.68
CA ASN A 357 -4.28 6.50 -5.62
C ASN A 357 -4.90 7.92 -5.60
N THR A 358 -6.08 8.07 -6.18
CA THR A 358 -6.84 9.33 -6.15
C THR A 358 -7.09 9.82 -4.72
N ALA A 359 -7.31 8.93 -3.76
CA ALA A 359 -7.50 9.28 -2.35
C ALA A 359 -6.34 10.12 -1.80
N ARG A 360 -5.10 9.83 -2.20
CA ARG A 360 -3.91 10.62 -1.84
C ARG A 360 -3.62 11.76 -2.83
N ARG A 361 -3.79 11.54 -4.14
CA ARG A 361 -3.32 12.44 -5.21
C ARG A 361 -4.39 13.31 -5.86
N ASN A 362 -5.66 13.13 -5.48
CA ASN A 362 -6.81 13.85 -6.05
C ASN A 362 -6.81 13.81 -7.60
N ASN A 363 -6.77 14.97 -8.24
CA ASN A 363 -6.80 15.12 -9.70
C ASN A 363 -5.51 14.70 -10.42
N ARG A 364 -4.50 14.18 -9.71
CA ARG A 364 -3.23 13.67 -10.26
C ARG A 364 -3.05 12.18 -10.01
N GLY A 365 -4.15 11.46 -9.75
CA GLY A 365 -4.12 10.02 -9.49
C GLY A 365 -3.58 9.23 -10.68
N THR A 366 -2.94 8.10 -10.37
CA THR A 366 -2.66 7.01 -11.31
C THR A 366 -3.67 5.91 -11.03
N ILE A 367 -4.44 5.52 -12.05
CA ILE A 367 -5.62 4.69 -11.89
C ILE A 367 -5.54 3.51 -12.86
N TRP A 368 -5.74 2.29 -12.36
CA TRP A 368 -5.98 1.11 -13.15
C TRP A 368 -7.49 0.86 -13.23
N HIS A 369 -8.12 1.41 -14.26
CA HIS A 369 -9.56 1.37 -14.45
C HIS A 369 -10.03 0.00 -14.93
N ASN A 370 -11.30 -0.34 -14.71
CA ASN A 370 -11.92 -1.62 -15.05
C ASN A 370 -11.41 -2.83 -14.24
N SER A 371 -10.77 -2.61 -13.08
CA SER A 371 -10.47 -3.71 -12.17
C SER A 371 -11.77 -4.32 -11.63
N ARG A 372 -11.81 -5.65 -11.54
CA ARG A 372 -12.94 -6.41 -11.00
C ARG A 372 -12.51 -7.82 -10.57
N PRO A 373 -13.27 -8.49 -9.68
CA PRO A 373 -12.87 -9.76 -9.06
C PRO A 373 -12.62 -10.90 -10.06
N ASP A 374 -13.40 -11.02 -11.13
CA ASP A 374 -13.21 -12.05 -12.15
C ASP A 374 -11.89 -11.92 -12.91
N LEU A 375 -11.47 -10.71 -13.24
CA LEU A 375 -10.17 -10.46 -13.87
C LEU A 375 -9.01 -10.72 -12.91
N TYR A 376 -9.16 -10.29 -11.66
CA TYR A 376 -8.16 -10.58 -10.63
C TYR A 376 -8.00 -12.10 -10.43
N LYS A 377 -9.10 -12.87 -10.35
CA LYS A 377 -9.07 -14.33 -10.29
C LYS A 377 -8.29 -14.94 -11.44
N GLN A 378 -8.59 -14.51 -12.68
CA GLN A 378 -7.88 -14.99 -13.86
C GLN A 378 -6.38 -14.74 -13.78
N TRP A 379 -5.99 -13.53 -13.42
CA TRP A 379 -4.58 -13.18 -13.27
C TRP A 379 -3.91 -14.01 -12.17
N LEU A 380 -4.55 -14.15 -11.01
CA LEU A 380 -3.99 -14.92 -9.89
C LEU A 380 -3.82 -16.40 -10.26
N LYS A 381 -4.78 -17.02 -10.96
CA LYS A 381 -4.66 -18.40 -11.48
C LYS A 381 -3.45 -18.57 -12.39
N ASP A 382 -3.25 -17.65 -13.33
CA ASP A 382 -2.09 -17.68 -14.22
C ASP A 382 -0.76 -17.57 -13.44
N LEU A 383 -0.71 -16.73 -12.40
CA LEU A 383 0.48 -16.61 -11.55
C LEU A 383 0.72 -17.87 -10.72
N ILE A 384 -0.31 -18.47 -10.14
CA ILE A 384 -0.21 -19.73 -9.38
C ILE A 384 0.36 -20.83 -10.29
N GLN A 385 -0.18 -20.99 -11.48
CA GLN A 385 0.33 -21.94 -12.47
C GLN A 385 1.79 -21.64 -12.84
N SER A 386 2.13 -20.37 -13.01
CA SER A 386 3.48 -19.93 -13.32
C SER A 386 4.48 -20.27 -12.21
N VAL A 387 4.20 -19.91 -10.96
CA VAL A 387 5.16 -20.15 -9.85
C VAL A 387 5.34 -21.64 -9.56
N ASN A 388 4.32 -22.46 -9.76
CA ASN A 388 4.41 -23.91 -9.59
C ASN A 388 5.23 -24.60 -10.69
N SER A 389 5.32 -23.99 -11.87
CA SER A 389 6.10 -24.55 -13.00
C SER A 389 7.56 -24.06 -13.03
N ARG A 390 7.91 -23.02 -12.29
CA ARG A 390 9.22 -22.35 -12.31
C ARG A 390 10.21 -22.99 -11.37
N LYS A 391 11.16 -23.76 -11.93
CA LYS A 391 12.18 -24.52 -11.17
C LYS A 391 13.24 -23.65 -10.49
N GLU A 392 13.40 -22.41 -10.93
CA GLU A 392 14.35 -21.45 -10.36
C GLU A 392 13.85 -20.84 -9.04
N LEU A 393 12.59 -21.01 -8.68
CA LEU A 393 12.01 -20.52 -7.43
C LEU A 393 12.16 -21.55 -6.31
N ASP A 394 12.52 -21.11 -5.10
CA ASP A 394 12.71 -22.00 -3.94
C ASP A 394 11.37 -22.46 -3.33
N MET A 395 10.34 -21.65 -3.47
CA MET A 395 8.95 -21.91 -3.06
C MET A 395 7.99 -21.22 -4.05
N PRO A 396 6.77 -21.70 -4.22
CA PRO A 396 5.77 -21.03 -5.05
C PRO A 396 5.13 -19.82 -4.30
N ILE A 397 5.82 -18.69 -4.31
CA ILE A 397 5.38 -17.46 -3.61
C ILE A 397 4.84 -16.44 -4.61
N ILE A 398 3.76 -15.75 -4.23
CA ILE A 398 3.19 -14.60 -4.93
C ILE A 398 2.99 -13.48 -3.92
N PHE A 399 3.50 -12.27 -4.22
CA PHE A 399 3.26 -11.10 -3.42
C PHE A 399 1.95 -10.41 -3.84
N VAL A 400 1.11 -10.04 -2.87
CA VAL A 400 -0.16 -9.33 -3.12
C VAL A 400 -0.03 -7.89 -2.61
N ASN A 401 -0.21 -6.94 -3.47
CA ASN A 401 -0.24 -5.52 -3.13
C ASN A 401 -1.69 -4.99 -3.22
N ALA A 402 -2.41 -4.98 -2.10
CA ALA A 402 -2.00 -5.30 -0.74
C ALA A 402 -3.17 -5.94 0.04
N TRP A 403 -3.00 -6.20 1.33
CA TRP A 403 -4.11 -6.51 2.22
C TRP A 403 -5.00 -5.28 2.38
N ASN A 404 -4.40 -4.13 2.76
CA ASN A 404 -5.14 -2.94 3.19
C ASN A 404 -4.58 -1.59 2.69
N GLU A 405 -4.08 -1.49 1.47
CA GLU A 405 -3.60 -0.22 0.89
C GLU A 405 -4.76 0.62 0.31
N TRP A 406 -5.73 0.99 1.18
CA TRP A 406 -6.94 1.74 0.78
C TRP A 406 -6.64 3.10 0.14
N GLY A 407 -5.62 3.81 0.63
CA GLY A 407 -5.22 5.11 0.09
C GLY A 407 -4.70 5.05 -1.35
N GLU A 408 -4.31 3.87 -1.80
CA GLU A 408 -3.88 3.60 -3.17
C GLU A 408 -4.89 2.72 -3.94
N GLY A 409 -6.05 2.43 -3.32
CA GLY A 409 -7.08 1.61 -3.94
C GLY A 409 -6.61 0.19 -4.25
N ALA A 410 -5.61 -0.30 -3.52
CA ALA A 410 -5.02 -1.62 -3.67
C ALA A 410 -5.24 -2.43 -2.39
N TYR A 411 -6.36 -3.11 -2.28
CA TYR A 411 -6.73 -3.83 -1.06
C TYR A 411 -7.51 -5.11 -1.35
N LEU A 412 -7.36 -6.11 -0.49
CA LEU A 412 -8.16 -7.34 -0.47
C LEU A 412 -9.29 -7.27 0.56
N GLU A 413 -9.19 -6.41 1.55
CA GLU A 413 -10.23 -6.24 2.57
C GLU A 413 -11.60 -5.99 1.96
N PRO A 414 -12.70 -6.48 2.59
CA PRO A 414 -14.03 -6.36 2.03
C PRO A 414 -14.52 -4.91 1.98
N ASP A 415 -14.99 -4.46 0.83
CA ASP A 415 -15.55 -3.14 0.58
C ASP A 415 -17.08 -3.15 0.46
N ARG A 416 -17.70 -1.98 0.32
CA ARG A 416 -19.15 -1.87 0.16
C ARG A 416 -19.63 -2.27 -1.23
N GLU A 417 -18.80 -2.13 -2.26
CA GLU A 417 -19.19 -2.42 -3.63
C GLU A 417 -19.13 -3.91 -3.95
N TYR A 418 -17.99 -4.53 -3.67
CA TYR A 418 -17.74 -5.93 -3.98
C TYR A 418 -17.91 -6.89 -2.80
N GLY A 419 -18.00 -6.37 -1.56
CA GLY A 419 -18.00 -7.22 -0.36
C GLY A 419 -16.74 -8.08 -0.32
N PHE A 420 -16.91 -9.37 -0.22
CA PHE A 420 -15.84 -10.37 -0.16
C PHE A 420 -15.40 -10.91 -1.52
N ALA A 421 -15.86 -10.34 -2.65
CA ALA A 421 -15.65 -10.95 -3.95
C ALA A 421 -14.16 -11.08 -4.38
N TYR A 422 -13.29 -10.14 -4.01
CA TYR A 422 -11.85 -10.28 -4.27
C TYR A 422 -11.22 -11.38 -3.41
N LEU A 423 -11.66 -11.52 -2.18
CA LEU A 423 -11.25 -12.60 -1.29
C LEU A 423 -11.76 -13.95 -1.79
N GLN A 424 -13.02 -14.03 -2.22
CA GLN A 424 -13.60 -15.20 -2.84
C GLN A 424 -12.82 -15.61 -4.11
N ALA A 425 -12.49 -14.63 -4.95
CA ALA A 425 -11.64 -14.84 -6.12
C ALA A 425 -10.23 -15.37 -5.76
N THR A 426 -9.69 -14.93 -4.63
CA THR A 426 -8.41 -15.42 -4.09
C THR A 426 -8.51 -16.89 -3.70
N TRP A 427 -9.54 -17.24 -2.91
CA TRP A 427 -9.76 -18.61 -2.47
C TRP A 427 -10.00 -19.56 -3.66
N GLU A 428 -10.86 -19.16 -4.58
CA GLU A 428 -11.15 -19.93 -5.79
C GLU A 428 -9.91 -20.13 -6.67
N ALA A 429 -9.12 -19.07 -6.87
CA ALA A 429 -7.89 -19.17 -7.66
C ALA A 429 -6.86 -20.15 -7.06
N LYS A 430 -6.82 -20.28 -5.72
CA LYS A 430 -5.94 -21.22 -5.03
C LYS A 430 -6.46 -22.66 -5.05
N ASN A 431 -7.76 -22.89 -5.04
CA ASN A 431 -8.37 -24.19 -4.76
C ASN A 431 -9.08 -24.82 -5.97
N GLU A 432 -9.36 -24.05 -7.04
CA GLU A 432 -9.86 -24.60 -8.31
C GLU A 432 -8.69 -25.16 -9.16
N GLU A 433 -8.82 -26.40 -9.61
CA GLU A 433 -7.87 -27.07 -10.51
C GLU A 433 -7.77 -26.42 -11.90
#